data_ac6ff93d2b7924283536046c4a4e730c
#
_entry.id   ac6ff93d2b7924283536046c4a4e730c
#
_cell.length_a   1.000
_cell.length_b   1.000
_cell.length_c   1.000
_cell.angle_alpha   90.00
_cell.angle_beta   90.00
_cell.angle_gamma   90.00
#
_symmetry.space_group_name_H-M   'P 1'
#
loop_
_entity.id
_entity.type
_entity.pdbx_description
1 polymer ?
#
loop_
_entity_poly.entity_id
_entity_poly.type
_entity_poly.pdbx_seq_one_letter_code
_entity_poly.pdbx_strand_id
1 'polypeptide(L)'
;MRKIITLLLLLCCLASYLPTCEACTSVLISGKITPDGRPLLFKHRDASSGTYNLPRIVQGERYRYLALFNAADRRMKSAWGGHNETGFAIINTAAYNLNGPEGNDSNGDGALMKRALEICATLKDFETLLDTLPRPRDLNSNFGVIDAQGGCAYYETGNERYVKFDVNDSQVAPKGYLMRTNFGITGADNLRTGAERYAAITELMEQAEREKNINHDYLITHISRYLKHGLTHVNLYDIMPEDESQSMMYPFRDFIPRYTSTATMLIQGVQKEESPSNTVCWMIAGYPLTTVAMPLMLLPSGKLPEILKPTDNNCSWLCNKSVELKNRLFEGNISHHKDYINLGVLINKQQTGILQKILPIEQEVLSRGNTVIDRMRKNKKAERDIEKYYDWVDEFLREAYSKI
;
A
#
# COMPACT_ATOMS: atom_id res chain seq x y z
N MET A 1 16.12 50.02 8.87
CA MET A 1 15.08 49.48 7.95
C MET A 1 15.57 48.31 7.04
N ARG A 2 16.70 48.42 6.32
CA ARG A 2 17.19 47.31 5.45
C ARG A 2 17.42 45.97 6.19
N LYS A 3 17.99 45.99 7.41
CA LYS A 3 18.27 44.77 8.19
C LYS A 3 17.00 44.08 8.73
N ILE A 4 15.92 44.81 8.98
CA ILE A 4 14.63 44.28 9.43
C ILE A 4 13.88 43.63 8.26
N ILE A 5 13.97 44.21 7.05
CA ILE A 5 13.37 43.66 5.85
C ILE A 5 14.06 42.36 5.43
N THR A 6 15.39 42.27 5.60
CA THR A 6 16.16 41.04 5.31
C THR A 6 15.80 39.91 6.30
N LEU A 7 15.56 40.22 7.58
CA LEU A 7 15.16 39.26 8.59
C LEU A 7 13.72 38.77 8.38
N LEU A 8 12.80 39.65 7.95
CA LEU A 8 11.43 39.26 7.58
C LEU A 8 11.37 38.41 6.31
N LEU A 9 12.22 38.67 5.32
CA LEU A 9 12.34 37.83 4.12
C LEU A 9 12.95 36.45 4.44
N LEU A 10 13.89 36.34 5.36
CA LEU A 10 14.40 35.03 5.83
C LEU A 10 13.34 34.25 6.63
N LEU A 11 12.54 34.93 7.46
CA LEU A 11 11.42 34.25 8.18
C LEU A 11 10.30 33.78 7.22
N CYS A 12 10.03 34.53 6.15
CA CYS A 12 9.05 34.07 5.13
C CYS A 12 9.54 32.87 4.31
N CYS A 13 10.86 32.70 4.12
CA CYS A 13 11.40 31.53 3.43
C CYS A 13 11.44 30.25 4.31
N LEU A 14 11.36 30.40 5.65
CA LEU A 14 11.28 29.25 6.57
C LEU A 14 9.86 28.72 6.79
N ALA A 15 8.83 29.42 6.31
CA ALA A 15 7.42 29.02 6.50
C ALA A 15 6.88 28.04 5.44
N SER A 16 7.70 27.54 4.51
CA SER A 16 7.24 26.72 3.36
C SER A 16 7.67 25.27 3.40
N TYR A 17 8.35 24.81 4.44
CA TYR A 17 8.63 23.39 4.65
C TYR A 17 7.75 22.84 5.77
N LEU A 18 6.44 22.72 5.52
CA LEU A 18 5.68 21.71 6.22
C LEU A 18 6.17 20.36 5.68
N PRO A 19 6.75 19.49 6.52
CA PRO A 19 7.11 18.16 6.06
C PRO A 19 5.85 17.51 5.48
N THR A 20 5.92 17.15 4.22
CA THR A 20 4.82 16.44 3.56
C THR A 20 4.74 15.06 4.21
N CYS A 21 3.82 14.91 5.14
CA CYS A 21 3.61 13.71 5.94
C CYS A 21 3.27 12.55 4.99
N GLU A 22 4.19 11.61 4.79
CA GLU A 22 3.88 10.35 4.14
C GLU A 22 2.90 9.58 5.05
N ALA A 23 1.77 9.23 4.53
CA ALA A 23 0.72 8.63 5.33
C ALA A 23 0.27 7.32 4.68
N CYS A 24 0.21 6.25 5.45
CA CYS A 24 -0.16 4.92 5.00
C CYS A 24 -1.27 4.34 5.89
N THR A 25 -1.95 3.31 5.40
CA THR A 25 -2.87 2.48 6.18
C THR A 25 -2.51 1.02 5.95
N SER A 26 -2.42 0.22 7.00
CA SER A 26 -2.07 -1.19 6.88
C SER A 26 -2.87 -2.08 7.81
N VAL A 27 -3.02 -3.33 7.40
CA VAL A 27 -3.62 -4.41 8.20
C VAL A 27 -2.74 -5.64 8.10
N LEU A 28 -2.53 -6.29 9.21
CA LEU A 28 -1.86 -7.58 9.33
C LEU A 28 -2.83 -8.60 9.90
N ILE A 29 -2.99 -9.73 9.23
CA ILE A 29 -4.01 -10.73 9.53
C ILE A 29 -3.34 -12.09 9.66
N SER A 30 -3.58 -12.75 10.80
CA SER A 30 -3.13 -14.11 11.04
C SER A 30 -3.80 -15.11 10.09
N GLY A 31 -3.05 -16.07 9.58
CA GLY A 31 -3.60 -17.20 8.83
C GLY A 31 -4.61 -18.05 9.63
N LYS A 32 -4.65 -17.90 10.96
CA LYS A 32 -5.62 -18.62 11.82
C LYS A 32 -7.07 -18.23 11.56
N ILE A 33 -7.32 -17.03 11.02
CA ILE A 33 -8.66 -16.48 10.80
C ILE A 33 -9.02 -16.30 9.33
N THR A 34 -8.07 -16.50 8.42
CA THR A 34 -8.35 -16.46 6.97
C THR A 34 -8.97 -17.75 6.48
N PRO A 35 -9.89 -17.73 5.50
CA PRO A 35 -10.57 -18.94 5.02
C PRO A 35 -9.60 -19.99 4.45
N ASP A 36 -8.48 -19.56 3.93
CA ASP A 36 -7.47 -20.41 3.28
C ASP A 36 -6.22 -20.66 4.13
N GLY A 37 -6.22 -20.23 5.38
CA GLY A 37 -5.12 -20.46 6.33
C GLY A 37 -3.84 -19.67 6.06
N ARG A 38 -3.86 -18.70 5.13
CA ARG A 38 -2.70 -17.88 4.74
C ARG A 38 -2.71 -16.54 5.44
N PRO A 39 -1.59 -16.08 6.03
CA PRO A 39 -1.51 -14.74 6.59
C PRO A 39 -1.60 -13.70 5.47
N LEU A 40 -2.22 -12.54 5.79
CA LEU A 40 -2.37 -11.43 4.87
C LEU A 40 -1.70 -10.18 5.43
N LEU A 41 -0.94 -9.50 4.58
CA LEU A 41 -0.21 -8.28 4.88
C LEU A 41 -0.62 -7.21 3.87
N PHE A 42 -1.45 -6.27 4.32
CA PHE A 42 -2.02 -5.21 3.49
C PHE A 42 -1.37 -3.86 3.77
N LYS A 43 -1.07 -3.10 2.71
CA LYS A 43 -0.64 -1.70 2.79
C LYS A 43 -1.28 -0.87 1.69
N HIS A 44 -1.98 0.18 2.09
CA HIS A 44 -2.33 1.31 1.24
C HIS A 44 -1.26 2.37 1.42
N ARG A 45 -0.55 2.69 0.32
CA ARG A 45 0.62 3.56 0.35
C ARG A 45 0.29 4.98 -0.10
N ASP A 46 0.62 5.93 0.75
CA ASP A 46 0.67 7.35 0.39
C ASP A 46 2.13 7.81 0.30
N ALA A 47 2.41 8.73 -0.61
CA ALA A 47 3.72 9.35 -0.76
C ALA A 47 3.58 10.81 -1.18
N SER A 48 4.39 11.67 -0.55
CA SER A 48 4.38 13.10 -0.79
C SER A 48 4.94 13.51 -2.14
N SER A 49 5.94 12.78 -2.60
CA SER A 49 6.59 12.97 -3.88
C SER A 49 6.66 11.65 -4.62
N GLY A 50 6.55 11.67 -5.92
CA GLY A 50 6.65 10.44 -6.69
C GLY A 50 5.33 9.70 -6.78
N THR A 51 4.49 10.25 -7.58
CA THR A 51 3.22 9.65 -7.99
C THR A 51 3.41 8.33 -8.74
N TYR A 52 4.65 7.99 -9.12
CA TYR A 52 4.98 6.84 -9.93
C TYR A 52 5.69 5.77 -9.12
N ASN A 53 5.20 4.54 -9.22
CA ASN A 53 5.74 3.37 -8.56
C ASN A 53 6.01 2.26 -9.57
N LEU A 54 7.06 1.49 -9.32
CA LEU A 54 7.45 0.36 -10.17
C LEU A 54 7.64 -0.89 -9.31
N PRO A 55 6.92 -1.98 -9.55
CA PRO A 55 7.31 -3.29 -9.05
C PRO A 55 8.59 -3.76 -9.77
N ARG A 56 9.50 -4.33 -9.02
CA ARG A 56 10.77 -4.87 -9.54
C ARG A 56 11.07 -6.20 -8.89
N ILE A 57 11.59 -7.13 -9.68
CA ILE A 57 12.27 -8.32 -9.19
C ILE A 57 13.74 -8.02 -9.15
N VAL A 58 14.36 -8.21 -8.01
CA VAL A 58 15.76 -7.86 -7.74
C VAL A 58 16.48 -9.06 -7.15
N GLN A 59 17.72 -9.33 -7.60
CA GLN A 59 18.60 -10.25 -6.94
C GLN A 59 19.25 -9.54 -5.75
N GLY A 60 18.87 -9.96 -4.54
CA GLY A 60 19.48 -9.47 -3.31
C GLY A 60 20.75 -10.22 -2.96
N GLU A 61 21.34 -9.90 -1.81
CA GLU A 61 22.57 -10.51 -1.31
C GLU A 61 22.41 -12.04 -1.08
N ARG A 62 21.29 -12.44 -0.45
CA ARG A 62 20.98 -13.86 -0.20
C ARG A 62 19.77 -14.31 -1.01
N TYR A 63 18.73 -13.47 -1.07
CA TYR A 63 17.42 -13.84 -1.61
C TYR A 63 17.01 -12.94 -2.75
N ARG A 64 16.39 -13.52 -3.76
CA ARG A 64 15.68 -12.80 -4.79
C ARG A 64 14.33 -12.32 -4.23
N TYR A 65 13.93 -11.11 -4.58
CA TYR A 65 12.69 -10.52 -4.05
C TYR A 65 11.93 -9.68 -5.07
N LEU A 66 10.61 -9.58 -4.88
CA LEU A 66 9.71 -8.67 -5.56
C LEU A 66 9.37 -7.53 -4.59
N ALA A 67 9.60 -6.28 -5.00
CA ALA A 67 9.27 -5.13 -4.18
C ALA A 67 8.79 -3.94 -5.01
N LEU A 68 8.10 -3.00 -4.34
CA LEU A 68 7.67 -1.73 -4.90
C LEU A 68 8.73 -0.66 -4.64
N PHE A 69 9.11 0.07 -5.69
CA PHE A 69 10.06 1.17 -5.66
C PHE A 69 9.43 2.46 -6.18
N ASN A 70 9.92 3.62 -5.73
CA ASN A 70 9.64 4.86 -6.42
C ASN A 70 10.31 4.83 -7.80
N ALA A 71 9.60 5.20 -8.85
CA ALA A 71 10.16 5.24 -10.21
C ALA A 71 11.35 6.20 -10.33
N ALA A 72 11.37 7.27 -9.54
CA ALA A 72 12.48 8.23 -9.46
C ALA A 72 13.74 7.63 -8.79
N ASP A 73 13.61 6.59 -7.97
CA ASP A 73 14.75 5.91 -7.34
C ASP A 73 15.39 4.89 -8.29
N ARG A 74 16.12 5.39 -9.29
CA ARG A 74 16.81 4.57 -10.30
C ARG A 74 17.81 3.58 -9.71
N ARG A 75 18.31 3.85 -8.50
CA ARG A 75 19.29 2.99 -7.81
C ARG A 75 18.63 1.97 -6.89
N MET A 76 17.29 2.03 -6.78
CA MET A 76 16.51 1.13 -5.91
C MET A 76 17.05 1.10 -4.47
N LYS A 77 17.34 2.27 -3.90
CA LYS A 77 17.90 2.39 -2.56
C LYS A 77 16.88 2.05 -1.48
N SER A 78 15.58 2.31 -1.76
CA SER A 78 14.49 2.16 -0.81
C SER A 78 13.36 1.33 -1.41
N ALA A 79 13.01 0.21 -0.77
CA ALA A 79 11.80 -0.57 -1.07
C ALA A 79 10.66 -0.14 -0.16
N TRP A 80 9.42 -0.11 -0.69
CA TRP A 80 8.23 0.36 0.05
C TRP A 80 7.27 -0.76 0.44
N GLY A 81 7.74 -1.99 0.34
CA GLY A 81 7.11 -3.24 0.68
C GLY A 81 7.37 -4.29 -0.39
N GLY A 82 7.24 -5.56 -0.03
CA GLY A 82 7.48 -6.68 -0.93
C GLY A 82 7.64 -8.00 -0.21
N HIS A 83 7.99 -9.04 -0.97
CA HIS A 83 8.32 -10.37 -0.45
C HIS A 83 9.50 -10.98 -1.19
N ASN A 84 10.20 -11.90 -0.55
CA ASN A 84 11.29 -12.62 -1.15
C ASN A 84 10.96 -14.11 -1.39
N GLU A 85 11.87 -14.84 -2.01
CA GLU A 85 11.70 -16.25 -2.41
C GLU A 85 11.58 -17.22 -1.24
N THR A 86 11.89 -16.80 -0.01
CA THR A 86 11.66 -17.59 1.21
C THR A 86 10.26 -17.43 1.78
N GLY A 87 9.41 -16.56 1.18
CA GLY A 87 8.08 -16.21 1.69
C GLY A 87 8.10 -15.18 2.82
N PHE A 88 9.26 -14.62 3.16
CA PHE A 88 9.35 -13.45 4.03
C PHE A 88 8.81 -12.23 3.30
N ALA A 89 7.90 -11.51 3.96
CA ALA A 89 7.34 -10.28 3.42
C ALA A 89 7.33 -9.17 4.45
N ILE A 90 7.49 -7.92 4.00
CA ILE A 90 7.55 -6.74 4.85
C ILE A 90 6.88 -5.54 4.20
N ILE A 91 6.20 -4.77 5.03
CA ILE A 91 5.66 -3.43 4.72
C ILE A 91 5.98 -2.46 5.86
N ASN A 92 5.72 -1.17 5.66
CA ASN A 92 5.73 -0.19 6.75
C ASN A 92 4.53 0.78 6.71
N THR A 93 4.30 1.44 7.84
CA THR A 93 3.64 2.74 7.93
C THR A 93 4.50 3.64 8.80
N ALA A 94 4.90 4.82 8.31
CA ALA A 94 5.62 5.78 9.14
C ALA A 94 4.81 6.10 10.42
N ALA A 95 5.46 6.22 11.57
CA ALA A 95 4.80 6.38 12.88
C ALA A 95 5.40 7.57 13.64
N TYR A 96 4.84 8.76 13.40
CA TYR A 96 5.41 10.05 13.81
C TYR A 96 5.44 10.33 15.32
N ASN A 97 5.04 9.39 16.15
CA ASN A 97 4.99 9.54 17.61
C ASN A 97 5.92 8.57 18.39
N LEU A 98 6.76 7.78 17.71
CA LEU A 98 7.64 6.80 18.37
C LEU A 98 8.94 7.41 18.88
N ASN A 99 9.43 8.45 18.21
CA ASN A 99 10.58 9.23 18.65
C ASN A 99 10.08 10.56 19.20
N GLY A 100 10.71 11.16 20.16
CA GLY A 100 10.32 12.50 20.66
C GLY A 100 10.28 13.58 19.56
N PRO A 101 9.88 14.82 19.86
CA PRO A 101 9.68 15.89 18.87
C PRO A 101 10.88 16.16 17.95
N GLU A 102 12.08 15.83 18.38
CA GLU A 102 13.33 16.06 17.64
C GLU A 102 13.73 14.89 16.73
N GLY A 103 13.00 13.76 16.76
CA GLY A 103 13.37 12.52 16.04
C GLY A 103 12.46 12.16 14.87
N ASN A 104 11.66 13.08 14.35
CA ASN A 104 10.61 12.75 13.38
C ASN A 104 11.05 12.75 11.89
N ASP A 105 12.27 13.15 11.58
CA ASP A 105 12.77 13.24 10.19
C ASP A 105 13.49 11.97 9.71
N SER A 106 13.20 10.82 10.31
CA SER A 106 13.81 9.53 9.95
C SER A 106 13.48 9.12 8.52
N ASN A 107 14.48 8.69 7.76
CA ASN A 107 14.38 8.30 6.35
C ASN A 107 14.90 6.87 6.07
N GLY A 108 15.23 6.10 7.10
CA GLY A 108 15.84 4.78 7.00
C GLY A 108 14.89 3.63 6.62
N ASP A 109 13.58 3.85 6.73
CA ASP A 109 12.55 2.79 6.61
C ASP A 109 12.65 1.98 5.32
N GLY A 110 12.72 2.66 4.18
CA GLY A 110 12.77 2.00 2.88
C GLY A 110 14.08 1.23 2.64
N ALA A 111 15.20 1.75 3.18
CA ALA A 111 16.48 1.08 3.11
C ALA A 111 16.50 -0.18 4.00
N LEU A 112 15.91 -0.10 5.20
CA LEU A 112 15.76 -1.25 6.10
C LEU A 112 14.87 -2.33 5.47
N MET A 113 13.72 -1.98 4.90
CA MET A 113 12.85 -2.95 4.23
C MET A 113 13.55 -3.64 3.07
N LYS A 114 14.28 -2.88 2.25
CA LYS A 114 15.10 -3.46 1.18
C LYS A 114 16.11 -4.46 1.76
N ARG A 115 16.87 -4.06 2.81
CA ARG A 115 17.85 -4.94 3.45
C ARG A 115 17.20 -6.20 4.03
N ALA A 116 16.04 -6.08 4.68
CA ALA A 116 15.30 -7.22 5.20
C ALA A 116 14.88 -8.19 4.08
N LEU A 117 14.39 -7.70 2.95
CA LEU A 117 14.02 -8.52 1.79
C LEU A 117 15.24 -9.26 1.21
N GLU A 118 16.44 -8.66 1.29
CA GLU A 118 17.67 -9.27 0.79
C GLU A 118 18.21 -10.42 1.65
N ILE A 119 17.95 -10.41 2.97
CA ILE A 119 18.67 -11.32 3.89
C ILE A 119 17.82 -12.07 4.91
N CYS A 120 16.57 -11.64 5.18
CA CYS A 120 15.71 -12.27 6.17
C CYS A 120 14.83 -13.35 5.52
N ALA A 121 14.64 -14.47 6.23
CA ALA A 121 13.71 -15.54 5.87
C ALA A 121 12.57 -15.67 6.91
N THR A 122 12.79 -15.18 8.13
CA THR A 122 11.88 -15.33 9.28
C THR A 122 11.73 -14.03 10.06
N LEU A 123 10.69 -13.98 10.93
CA LEU A 123 10.55 -12.90 11.91
C LEU A 123 11.81 -12.79 12.79
N LYS A 124 12.41 -13.93 13.14
CA LYS A 124 13.62 -13.95 13.97
C LYS A 124 14.83 -13.32 13.28
N ASP A 125 14.97 -13.52 11.96
CA ASP A 125 16.03 -12.85 11.21
C ASP A 125 15.84 -11.34 11.20
N PHE A 126 14.56 -10.88 11.08
CA PHE A 126 14.24 -9.45 11.13
C PHE A 126 14.53 -8.85 12.51
N GLU A 127 14.18 -9.55 13.60
CA GLU A 127 14.54 -9.16 14.98
C GLU A 127 16.07 -9.05 15.12
N THR A 128 16.81 -10.03 14.63
CA THR A 128 18.28 -10.00 14.66
C THR A 128 18.82 -8.82 13.86
N LEU A 129 18.23 -8.50 12.69
CA LEU A 129 18.60 -7.33 11.90
C LEU A 129 18.37 -6.03 12.70
N LEU A 130 17.19 -5.88 13.33
CA LEU A 130 16.88 -4.69 14.17
C LEU A 130 17.85 -4.55 15.35
N ASP A 131 18.24 -5.66 15.98
CA ASP A 131 19.13 -5.67 17.15
C ASP A 131 20.58 -5.27 16.77
N THR A 132 21.00 -5.55 15.53
CA THR A 132 22.35 -5.24 15.02
C THR A 132 22.47 -3.82 14.47
N LEU A 133 21.38 -3.09 14.27
CA LEU A 133 21.45 -1.71 13.79
C LEU A 133 22.09 -0.79 14.84
N PRO A 134 22.97 0.14 14.42
CA PRO A 134 23.50 1.17 15.29
C PRO A 134 22.37 2.05 15.82
N ARG A 135 22.59 2.64 17.00
CA ARG A 135 21.63 3.58 17.60
C ARG A 135 22.23 4.99 17.57
N PRO A 136 21.40 6.02 17.29
CA PRO A 136 19.98 5.95 16.89
C PRO A 136 19.81 5.28 15.52
N ARG A 137 18.70 4.51 15.35
CA ARG A 137 18.47 3.69 14.15
C ARG A 137 18.07 4.48 12.90
N ASP A 138 17.74 5.73 13.02
CA ASP A 138 17.10 6.55 11.96
C ASP A 138 15.75 5.95 11.46
N LEU A 139 14.95 5.41 12.39
CA LEU A 139 13.68 4.77 12.12
C LEU A 139 12.54 5.39 12.94
N ASN A 140 11.36 5.43 12.30
CA ASN A 140 10.13 5.93 12.93
C ASN A 140 8.92 5.27 12.24
N SER A 141 8.75 3.95 12.46
CA SER A 141 7.84 3.16 11.63
C SER A 141 7.22 1.97 12.35
N ASN A 142 6.00 1.63 11.93
CA ASN A 142 5.40 0.32 12.17
C ASN A 142 5.77 -0.60 11.00
N PHE A 143 6.63 -1.58 11.21
CA PHE A 143 6.92 -2.61 10.22
C PHE A 143 5.97 -3.80 10.42
N GLY A 144 5.21 -4.15 9.40
CA GLY A 144 4.41 -5.39 9.36
C GLY A 144 5.20 -6.47 8.65
N VAL A 145 5.31 -7.66 9.26
CA VAL A 145 6.11 -8.77 8.75
C VAL A 145 5.34 -10.07 8.82
N ILE A 146 5.41 -10.88 7.76
CA ILE A 146 4.98 -12.28 7.73
C ILE A 146 6.10 -13.15 7.18
N ASP A 147 6.09 -14.45 7.52
CA ASP A 147 7.02 -15.45 6.99
C ASP A 147 6.33 -16.79 6.66
N ALA A 148 7.05 -17.65 5.95
CA ALA A 148 6.55 -18.97 5.54
C ALA A 148 6.40 -19.98 6.70
N GLN A 149 6.89 -19.65 7.89
CA GLN A 149 6.71 -20.49 9.08
C GLN A 149 5.40 -20.16 9.83
N GLY A 150 4.59 -19.22 9.30
CA GLY A 150 3.35 -18.73 9.88
C GLY A 150 3.55 -17.54 10.82
N GLY A 151 4.74 -16.96 10.87
CA GLY A 151 5.03 -15.74 11.60
C GLY A 151 4.19 -14.57 11.07
N CYS A 152 3.66 -13.72 11.98
CA CYS A 152 2.79 -12.60 11.65
C CYS A 152 2.89 -11.56 12.77
N ALA A 153 3.64 -10.47 12.60
CA ALA A 153 3.84 -9.48 13.65
C ALA A 153 4.04 -8.06 13.13
N TYR A 154 3.59 -7.06 13.90
CA TYR A 154 4.04 -5.69 13.79
C TYR A 154 5.21 -5.41 14.72
N TYR A 155 6.10 -4.54 14.25
CA TYR A 155 7.23 -3.99 15.01
C TYR A 155 7.14 -2.47 15.00
N GLU A 156 6.68 -1.88 16.10
CA GLU A 156 6.73 -0.43 16.30
C GLU A 156 8.17 -0.05 16.63
N THR A 157 8.87 0.54 15.66
CA THR A 157 10.32 0.73 15.70
C THR A 157 10.68 2.21 15.68
N GLY A 158 11.30 2.66 16.76
CA GLY A 158 11.92 3.98 16.88
C GLY A 158 13.44 3.90 16.92
N ASN A 159 14.07 5.04 17.17
CA ASN A 159 15.53 5.20 17.20
C ASN A 159 16.22 4.30 18.23
N GLU A 160 15.64 4.16 19.43
CA GLU A 160 16.29 3.48 20.56
C GLU A 160 15.77 2.06 20.78
N ARG A 161 14.47 1.82 20.53
CA ARG A 161 13.81 0.55 20.82
C ARG A 161 12.81 0.17 19.74
N TYR A 162 12.41 -1.09 19.74
CA TYR A 162 11.21 -1.55 19.06
C TYR A 162 10.33 -2.36 20.01
N VAL A 163 9.05 -2.45 19.69
CA VAL A 163 8.08 -3.29 20.40
C VAL A 163 7.40 -4.20 19.39
N LYS A 164 7.42 -5.51 19.63
CA LYS A 164 6.75 -6.52 18.81
C LYS A 164 5.31 -6.71 19.27
N PHE A 165 4.40 -6.79 18.29
CA PHE A 165 3.00 -7.18 18.44
C PHE A 165 2.75 -8.42 17.62
N ASP A 166 2.76 -9.60 18.24
CA ASP A 166 2.50 -10.88 17.57
C ASP A 166 1.00 -11.03 17.28
N VAL A 167 0.62 -11.07 16.01
CA VAL A 167 -0.79 -11.18 15.60
C VAL A 167 -1.35 -12.60 15.84
N ASN A 168 -0.49 -13.57 16.03
CA ASN A 168 -0.88 -14.93 16.39
C ASN A 168 -1.17 -15.13 17.89
N ASP A 169 -0.79 -14.14 18.72
CA ASP A 169 -1.09 -14.16 20.15
C ASP A 169 -2.47 -13.53 20.40
N SER A 170 -3.41 -14.34 20.91
CA SER A 170 -4.77 -13.88 21.19
C SER A 170 -4.87 -12.84 22.33
N GLN A 171 -3.83 -12.69 23.17
CA GLN A 171 -3.78 -11.61 24.15
C GLN A 171 -3.39 -10.27 23.51
N VAL A 172 -2.62 -10.30 22.40
CA VAL A 172 -2.20 -9.12 21.64
C VAL A 172 -3.21 -8.77 20.57
N ALA A 173 -3.71 -9.77 19.84
CA ALA A 173 -4.66 -9.63 18.76
C ALA A 173 -5.87 -10.58 18.94
N PRO A 174 -6.82 -10.25 19.83
CA PRO A 174 -7.96 -11.13 20.15
C PRO A 174 -8.81 -11.52 18.94
N LYS A 175 -8.86 -10.63 17.93
CA LYS A 175 -9.59 -10.85 16.67
C LYS A 175 -8.72 -11.49 15.57
N GLY A 176 -7.44 -11.77 15.83
CA GLY A 176 -6.49 -12.34 14.88
C GLY A 176 -6.03 -11.36 13.77
N TYR A 177 -6.24 -10.05 13.96
CA TYR A 177 -5.71 -9.00 13.09
C TYR A 177 -5.34 -7.74 13.87
N LEU A 178 -4.42 -6.95 13.34
CA LEU A 178 -4.04 -5.63 13.83
C LEU A 178 -3.95 -4.64 12.67
N MET A 179 -4.24 -3.37 12.97
CA MET A 179 -4.17 -2.27 12.01
C MET A 179 -3.16 -1.23 12.46
N ARG A 180 -2.54 -0.53 11.50
CA ARG A 180 -1.67 0.62 11.77
C ARG A 180 -1.90 1.70 10.71
N THR A 181 -1.83 2.93 11.17
CA THR A 181 -1.70 4.12 10.32
C THR A 181 -0.40 4.86 10.66
N ASN A 182 -0.39 6.15 10.80
CA ASN A 182 0.84 6.90 10.99
C ASN A 182 1.13 7.26 12.45
N PHE A 183 0.76 6.38 13.35
CA PHE A 183 1.14 6.40 14.76
C PHE A 183 1.42 4.98 15.29
N GLY A 184 2.31 4.89 16.25
CA GLY A 184 2.50 3.69 17.07
C GLY A 184 1.64 3.76 18.33
N ILE A 185 1.12 2.62 18.79
CA ILE A 185 0.35 2.53 20.03
C ILE A 185 1.24 2.80 21.26
N THR A 186 2.53 2.46 21.14
CA THR A 186 3.53 2.70 22.20
C THR A 186 4.15 4.09 22.18
N GLY A 187 3.78 4.91 21.20
CA GLY A 187 4.26 6.28 21.05
C GLY A 187 3.47 7.30 21.87
N ALA A 188 3.78 8.58 21.71
CA ALA A 188 3.11 9.67 22.39
C ALA A 188 1.64 9.80 21.97
N ASP A 189 0.72 9.89 22.93
CA ASP A 189 -0.74 9.87 22.69
C ASP A 189 -1.28 11.11 21.97
N ASN A 190 -0.59 12.25 22.06
CA ASN A 190 -1.00 13.51 21.46
C ASN A 190 -0.65 13.66 19.97
N LEU A 191 -0.02 12.67 19.36
CA LEU A 191 0.46 12.70 17.97
C LEU A 191 -0.06 11.51 17.15
N ARG A 192 -1.38 11.29 17.16
CA ARG A 192 -2.01 10.18 16.41
C ARG A 192 -2.36 10.57 14.98
N THR A 193 -1.35 10.80 14.16
CA THR A 193 -1.53 11.10 12.73
C THR A 193 -2.23 9.97 12.02
N GLY A 194 -3.34 10.27 11.32
CA GLY A 194 -4.16 9.26 10.61
C GLY A 194 -5.16 8.53 11.51
N ALA A 195 -5.55 9.11 12.64
CA ALA A 195 -6.59 8.56 13.52
C ALA A 195 -7.93 8.42 12.79
N GLU A 196 -8.26 9.32 11.87
CA GLU A 196 -9.46 9.27 11.00
C GLU A 196 -9.46 8.03 10.10
N ARG A 197 -8.30 7.68 9.53
CA ARG A 197 -8.14 6.48 8.71
C ARG A 197 -8.07 5.21 9.57
N TYR A 198 -7.55 5.32 10.79
CA TYR A 198 -7.59 4.23 11.75
C TYR A 198 -9.03 3.90 12.14
N ALA A 199 -9.88 4.90 12.35
CA ALA A 199 -11.32 4.70 12.59
C ALA A 199 -12.02 4.06 11.38
N ALA A 200 -11.72 4.54 10.16
CA ALA A 200 -12.28 3.99 8.91
C ALA A 200 -11.90 2.52 8.71
N ILE A 201 -10.62 2.17 8.87
CA ILE A 201 -10.18 0.78 8.69
C ILE A 201 -10.70 -0.13 9.81
N THR A 202 -10.88 0.38 11.02
CA THR A 202 -11.49 -0.38 12.13
C THR A 202 -12.92 -0.77 11.79
N GLU A 203 -13.75 0.18 11.35
CA GLU A 203 -15.13 -0.08 10.94
C GLU A 203 -15.20 -1.12 9.82
N LEU A 204 -14.35 -0.99 8.81
CA LEU A 204 -14.33 -1.90 7.66
C LEU A 204 -13.89 -3.32 8.07
N MET A 205 -12.87 -3.45 8.92
CA MET A 205 -12.42 -4.76 9.41
C MET A 205 -13.46 -5.44 10.30
N GLU A 206 -14.19 -4.67 11.12
CA GLU A 206 -15.30 -5.19 11.92
C GLU A 206 -16.49 -5.63 11.05
N GLN A 207 -16.73 -4.93 9.93
CA GLN A 207 -17.72 -5.37 8.94
C GLN A 207 -17.27 -6.68 8.28
N ALA A 208 -16.03 -6.76 7.79
CA ALA A 208 -15.47 -7.97 7.19
C ALA A 208 -15.54 -9.19 8.13
N GLU A 209 -15.30 -8.97 9.43
CA GLU A 209 -15.39 -10.00 10.46
C GLU A 209 -16.84 -10.50 10.62
N ARG A 210 -17.81 -9.58 10.74
CA ARG A 210 -19.24 -9.94 10.86
C ARG A 210 -19.76 -10.68 9.63
N GLU A 211 -19.30 -10.31 8.44
CA GLU A 211 -19.68 -10.92 7.15
C GLU A 211 -18.87 -12.18 6.82
N LYS A 212 -17.88 -12.54 7.64
CA LYS A 212 -16.93 -13.65 7.40
C LYS A 212 -16.18 -13.50 6.07
N ASN A 213 -15.86 -12.28 5.70
CA ASN A 213 -15.24 -11.87 4.43
C ASN A 213 -13.77 -11.46 4.57
N ILE A 214 -13.06 -11.90 5.62
CA ILE A 214 -11.64 -11.60 5.80
C ILE A 214 -10.82 -12.46 4.81
N ASN A 215 -10.76 -12.00 3.57
CA ASN A 215 -9.98 -12.64 2.50
C ASN A 215 -9.28 -11.58 1.62
N HIS A 216 -8.36 -12.02 0.76
CA HIS A 216 -7.55 -11.11 -0.04
C HIS A 216 -8.38 -10.28 -1.03
N ASP A 217 -9.40 -10.85 -1.68
CA ASP A 217 -10.26 -10.14 -2.64
C ASP A 217 -11.01 -8.99 -1.95
N TYR A 218 -11.64 -9.28 -0.80
CA TYR A 218 -12.36 -8.25 -0.04
C TYR A 218 -11.43 -7.10 0.38
N LEU A 219 -10.27 -7.45 0.95
CA LEU A 219 -9.36 -6.44 1.48
C LEU A 219 -8.80 -5.53 0.37
N ILE A 220 -8.34 -6.11 -0.75
CA ILE A 220 -7.73 -5.32 -1.83
C ILE A 220 -8.77 -4.42 -2.53
N THR A 221 -10.00 -4.89 -2.68
CA THR A 221 -11.06 -4.16 -3.38
C THR A 221 -11.76 -3.13 -2.47
N HIS A 222 -12.01 -3.45 -1.20
CA HIS A 222 -12.79 -2.58 -0.30
C HIS A 222 -11.94 -1.55 0.43
N ILE A 223 -10.79 -1.97 1.02
CA ILE A 223 -9.97 -1.00 1.78
C ILE A 223 -9.44 0.10 0.86
N SER A 224 -8.89 -0.29 -0.30
CA SER A 224 -8.28 0.66 -1.23
C SER A 224 -9.28 1.64 -1.85
N ARG A 225 -10.57 1.34 -1.76
CA ARG A 225 -11.67 2.09 -2.37
C ARG A 225 -12.71 2.53 -1.35
N TYR A 226 -12.35 2.56 -0.08
CA TYR A 226 -13.28 2.92 0.98
C TYR A 226 -13.55 4.42 0.96
N LEU A 227 -14.72 4.79 0.47
CA LEU A 227 -15.17 6.17 0.29
C LEU A 227 -16.07 6.67 1.45
N LYS A 228 -15.92 6.07 2.64
CA LYS A 228 -16.56 6.54 3.87
C LYS A 228 -15.50 7.14 4.80
N HIS A 229 -15.80 8.33 5.33
CA HIS A 229 -14.91 9.03 6.25
C HIS A 229 -15.05 8.47 7.67
N GLY A 230 -13.93 8.13 8.32
CA GLY A 230 -13.94 7.41 9.60
C GLY A 230 -14.51 8.17 10.79
N LEU A 231 -14.44 9.51 10.81
CA LEU A 231 -14.94 10.31 11.94
C LEU A 231 -16.30 10.95 11.66
N THR A 232 -16.55 11.42 10.44
CA THR A 232 -17.82 12.06 10.09
C THR A 232 -18.88 11.08 9.63
N HIS A 233 -18.48 9.85 9.32
CA HIS A 233 -19.31 8.76 8.77
C HIS A 233 -19.98 9.10 7.43
N VAL A 234 -19.60 10.20 6.80
CA VAL A 234 -20.08 10.54 5.46
C VAL A 234 -19.58 9.50 4.47
N ASN A 235 -20.51 8.87 3.74
CA ASN A 235 -20.22 7.96 2.65
C ASN A 235 -20.49 8.68 1.32
N LEU A 236 -19.49 8.78 0.46
CA LEU A 236 -19.60 9.50 -0.80
C LEU A 236 -20.60 8.86 -1.78
N TYR A 237 -20.88 7.58 -1.64
CA TYR A 237 -21.95 6.93 -2.41
C TYR A 237 -23.36 7.46 -2.09
N ASP A 238 -23.58 7.99 -0.87
CA ASP A 238 -24.90 8.53 -0.45
C ASP A 238 -25.15 9.92 -1.04
N ILE A 239 -24.12 10.61 -1.53
CA ILE A 239 -24.18 11.99 -2.03
C ILE A 239 -23.74 12.10 -3.50
N MET A 240 -23.79 11.00 -4.26
CA MET A 240 -23.42 11.00 -5.68
C MET A 240 -24.18 12.04 -6.49
N PRO A 241 -23.50 12.90 -7.28
CA PRO A 241 -24.16 13.77 -8.25
C PRO A 241 -24.82 12.95 -9.37
N GLU A 242 -25.68 13.60 -10.18
CA GLU A 242 -26.45 12.92 -11.22
C GLU A 242 -25.52 12.32 -12.29
N ASP A 243 -24.60 13.12 -12.80
CA ASP A 243 -23.65 12.74 -13.85
C ASP A 243 -22.31 13.50 -13.72
N GLU A 244 -21.39 13.24 -14.66
CA GLU A 244 -20.05 13.85 -14.70
C GLU A 244 -20.11 15.38 -14.94
N SER A 245 -21.13 15.90 -15.61
CA SER A 245 -21.27 17.34 -15.91
C SER A 245 -21.60 18.16 -14.66
N GLN A 246 -22.21 17.53 -13.65
CA GLN A 246 -22.47 18.12 -12.35
C GLN A 246 -21.20 18.07 -11.49
N SER A 247 -20.30 19.04 -11.69
CA SER A 247 -19.08 19.16 -10.89
C SER A 247 -19.40 19.35 -9.41
N MET A 248 -18.97 18.41 -8.58
CA MET A 248 -19.10 18.46 -7.12
C MET A 248 -17.71 18.24 -6.50
N MET A 249 -17.06 19.33 -6.10
CA MET A 249 -15.78 19.27 -5.38
C MET A 249 -16.02 18.95 -3.91
N TYR A 250 -15.57 17.78 -3.46
CA TYR A 250 -15.75 17.31 -2.08
C TYR A 250 -14.41 17.24 -1.34
N PRO A 251 -14.30 17.67 -0.06
CA PRO A 251 -13.11 17.52 0.76
C PRO A 251 -12.71 16.05 0.86
N PHE A 252 -11.45 15.73 0.46
CA PHE A 252 -11.00 14.34 0.31
C PHE A 252 -9.65 14.06 0.97
N ARG A 253 -9.38 14.78 2.04
CA ARG A 253 -8.07 14.79 2.68
C ARG A 253 -7.84 13.60 3.62
N ASP A 254 -8.89 13.20 4.36
CA ASP A 254 -8.78 12.30 5.51
C ASP A 254 -9.43 10.92 5.27
N PHE A 255 -9.71 10.60 4.01
CA PHE A 255 -10.12 9.26 3.57
C PHE A 255 -8.94 8.30 3.49
N ILE A 256 -9.19 6.97 3.44
CA ILE A 256 -8.13 5.99 3.17
C ILE A 256 -7.51 6.30 1.81
N PRO A 257 -8.24 6.26 0.66
CA PRO A 257 -7.72 6.83 -0.57
C PRO A 257 -7.78 8.36 -0.51
N ARG A 258 -6.72 9.03 -0.94
CA ARG A 258 -6.60 10.48 -0.99
C ARG A 258 -5.60 10.92 -2.05
N TYR A 259 -5.40 12.22 -2.26
CA TYR A 259 -4.51 12.71 -3.31
C TYR A 259 -3.10 12.09 -3.26
N THR A 260 -2.54 11.88 -2.07
CA THR A 260 -1.20 11.32 -1.88
C THR A 260 -1.12 9.80 -2.06
N SER A 261 -2.25 9.10 -2.22
CA SER A 261 -2.24 7.65 -2.46
C SER A 261 -1.60 7.32 -3.80
N THR A 262 -0.70 6.33 -3.81
CA THR A 262 0.13 6.02 -4.97
C THR A 262 0.19 4.54 -5.31
N ALA A 263 -0.14 3.65 -4.37
CA ALA A 263 -0.17 2.21 -4.59
C ALA A 263 -0.94 1.50 -3.47
N THR A 264 -1.34 0.27 -3.74
CA THR A 264 -1.76 -0.69 -2.71
C THR A 264 -1.05 -2.03 -2.93
N MET A 265 -0.67 -2.67 -1.85
CA MET A 265 -0.14 -4.04 -1.85
C MET A 265 -0.90 -4.86 -0.82
N LEU A 266 -1.28 -6.07 -1.21
CA LEU A 266 -1.70 -7.12 -0.30
C LEU A 266 -0.83 -8.34 -0.58
N ILE A 267 0.01 -8.72 0.36
CA ILE A 267 0.83 -9.91 0.25
C ILE A 267 0.13 -11.04 0.98
N GLN A 268 -0.26 -12.05 0.22
CA GLN A 268 -0.82 -13.29 0.72
C GLN A 268 0.32 -14.28 0.91
N GLY A 269 0.62 -14.59 2.16
CA GLY A 269 1.65 -15.56 2.51
C GLY A 269 1.26 -16.98 2.14
N VAL A 270 1.95 -17.95 2.70
CA VAL A 270 1.74 -19.38 2.47
C VAL A 270 1.19 -20.06 3.72
N GLN A 271 0.54 -21.19 3.54
CA GLN A 271 0.21 -22.10 4.65
C GLN A 271 1.50 -22.73 5.20
N LYS A 272 1.43 -23.20 6.43
CA LYS A 272 2.51 -23.99 7.00
C LYS A 272 2.80 -25.20 6.10
N GLU A 273 4.09 -25.43 5.79
CA GLU A 273 4.57 -26.51 4.91
C GLU A 273 4.26 -26.31 3.40
N GLU A 274 3.56 -25.24 3.02
CA GLU A 274 3.41 -24.87 1.61
C GLU A 274 4.73 -24.29 1.07
N SER A 275 4.94 -24.42 -0.25
CA SER A 275 6.11 -23.81 -0.88
C SER A 275 6.10 -22.28 -0.75
N PRO A 276 7.18 -21.66 -0.29
CA PRO A 276 7.29 -20.19 -0.25
C PRO A 276 7.08 -19.52 -1.62
N SER A 277 7.33 -20.23 -2.73
CA SER A 277 7.07 -19.74 -4.09
C SER A 277 5.59 -19.47 -4.38
N ASN A 278 4.69 -19.93 -3.53
CA ASN A 278 3.24 -19.68 -3.62
C ASN A 278 2.82 -18.36 -2.97
N THR A 279 3.76 -17.57 -2.45
CA THR A 279 3.50 -16.21 -1.99
C THR A 279 3.05 -15.33 -3.16
N VAL A 280 1.94 -14.61 -2.98
CA VAL A 280 1.36 -13.74 -4.01
C VAL A 280 1.30 -12.31 -3.51
N CYS A 281 1.74 -11.36 -4.32
CA CYS A 281 1.56 -9.94 -4.09
C CYS A 281 0.43 -9.42 -4.99
N TRP A 282 -0.75 -9.20 -4.45
CA TRP A 282 -1.84 -8.49 -5.12
C TRP A 282 -1.52 -7.00 -5.09
N MET A 283 -1.27 -6.40 -6.25
CA MET A 283 -0.72 -5.06 -6.33
C MET A 283 -1.56 -4.15 -7.20
N ILE A 284 -1.84 -2.96 -6.69
CA ILE A 284 -2.33 -1.79 -7.42
C ILE A 284 -1.12 -0.87 -7.60
N ALA A 285 -0.52 -0.86 -8.79
CA ALA A 285 0.65 -0.04 -9.09
C ALA A 285 0.23 1.30 -9.72
N GLY A 286 -0.30 2.20 -8.92
CA GLY A 286 -0.84 3.49 -9.31
C GLY A 286 -1.84 4.01 -8.29
N TYR A 287 -2.59 5.06 -8.64
CA TYR A 287 -3.63 5.62 -7.77
C TYR A 287 -4.79 4.62 -7.63
N PRO A 288 -5.15 4.20 -6.42
CA PRO A 288 -6.08 3.07 -6.23
C PRO A 288 -7.49 3.27 -6.80
N LEU A 289 -7.96 4.51 -6.93
CA LEU A 289 -9.29 4.80 -7.50
C LEU A 289 -9.30 4.84 -9.03
N THR A 290 -8.12 4.72 -9.69
CA THR A 290 -8.00 4.84 -11.15
C THR A 290 -7.21 3.71 -11.79
N THR A 291 -6.83 2.69 -11.01
CA THR A 291 -6.15 1.50 -11.54
C THR A 291 -6.60 0.23 -10.84
N VAL A 292 -6.24 -0.91 -11.38
CA VAL A 292 -6.71 -2.25 -10.98
C VAL A 292 -5.66 -2.99 -10.16
N ALA A 293 -6.12 -3.88 -9.29
CA ALA A 293 -5.29 -4.87 -8.62
C ALA A 293 -5.02 -6.07 -9.53
N MET A 294 -3.81 -6.60 -9.46
CA MET A 294 -3.44 -7.85 -10.13
C MET A 294 -2.44 -8.66 -9.29
N PRO A 295 -2.47 -10.01 -9.38
CA PRO A 295 -1.49 -10.84 -8.68
C PRO A 295 -0.13 -10.78 -9.36
N LEU A 296 0.91 -10.55 -8.57
CA LEU A 296 2.31 -10.64 -8.99
C LEU A 296 3.02 -11.71 -8.17
N MET A 297 3.84 -12.50 -8.83
CA MET A 297 4.60 -13.57 -8.23
C MET A 297 6.08 -13.49 -8.56
N LEU A 298 6.91 -14.03 -7.69
CA LEU A 298 8.34 -14.14 -7.91
C LEU A 298 8.65 -15.40 -8.72
N LEU A 299 8.29 -15.37 -10.02
CA LEU A 299 8.52 -16.49 -10.94
C LEU A 299 10.01 -16.73 -11.18
N PRO A 300 10.46 -17.98 -11.37
CA PRO A 300 11.84 -18.29 -11.77
C PRO A 300 12.30 -17.51 -13.00
N SER A 301 11.43 -17.33 -14.01
CA SER A 301 11.71 -16.53 -15.21
C SER A 301 11.92 -15.04 -14.95
N GLY A 302 11.47 -14.52 -13.80
CA GLY A 302 11.47 -13.09 -13.51
C GLY A 302 10.47 -12.28 -14.35
N LYS A 303 9.53 -12.95 -15.04
CA LYS A 303 8.52 -12.27 -15.86
C LYS A 303 7.54 -11.47 -14.97
N LEU A 304 7.28 -10.23 -15.36
CA LEU A 304 6.20 -9.37 -14.89
C LEU A 304 5.41 -8.88 -16.10
N PRO A 305 4.13 -8.46 -15.92
CA PRO A 305 3.37 -7.81 -17.00
C PRO A 305 4.14 -6.65 -17.63
N GLU A 306 4.12 -6.52 -18.94
CA GLU A 306 4.81 -5.46 -19.68
C GLU A 306 4.28 -4.06 -19.31
N ILE A 307 2.96 -3.96 -19.02
CA ILE A 307 2.33 -2.70 -18.59
C ILE A 307 2.84 -2.18 -17.24
N LEU A 308 3.54 -3.01 -16.45
CA LEU A 308 4.17 -2.64 -15.18
C LEU A 308 5.68 -2.38 -15.33
N LYS A 309 6.28 -2.69 -16.47
CA LYS A 309 7.70 -2.44 -16.71
C LYS A 309 7.96 -0.96 -17.02
N PRO A 310 9.16 -0.44 -16.72
CA PRO A 310 9.48 0.94 -17.02
C PRO A 310 9.49 1.20 -18.52
N THR A 311 8.93 2.33 -18.89
CA THR A 311 9.10 2.95 -20.20
C THR A 311 10.31 3.90 -20.20
N ASP A 312 10.58 4.55 -21.33
CA ASP A 312 11.69 5.51 -21.47
C ASP A 312 11.64 6.65 -20.43
N ASN A 313 10.46 6.97 -19.91
CA ASN A 313 10.25 7.97 -18.85
C ASN A 313 10.44 7.42 -17.43
N ASN A 314 10.98 6.22 -17.24
CA ASN A 314 11.12 5.49 -15.96
C ASN A 314 9.80 5.26 -15.21
N CYS A 315 8.69 5.30 -15.86
CA CYS A 315 7.38 4.97 -15.34
C CYS A 315 6.81 3.79 -16.11
N SER A 316 5.83 3.07 -15.54
CA SER A 316 5.12 2.03 -16.29
C SER A 316 3.93 2.62 -17.06
N TRP A 317 3.51 1.93 -18.12
CA TRP A 317 2.34 2.34 -18.88
C TRP A 317 1.08 2.45 -17.99
N LEU A 318 0.82 1.43 -17.16
CA LEU A 318 -0.37 1.41 -16.29
C LEU A 318 -0.34 2.52 -15.24
N CYS A 319 0.82 2.77 -14.62
CA CYS A 319 0.97 3.85 -13.66
C CYS A 319 0.78 5.23 -14.30
N ASN A 320 1.27 5.45 -15.53
CA ASN A 320 1.01 6.66 -16.30
C ASN A 320 -0.48 6.88 -16.53
N LYS A 321 -1.20 5.85 -17.02
CA LYS A 321 -2.64 5.91 -17.22
C LYS A 321 -3.40 6.20 -15.94
N SER A 322 -2.99 5.58 -14.84
CA SER A 322 -3.56 5.85 -13.52
C SER A 322 -3.41 7.32 -13.10
N VAL A 323 -2.23 7.91 -13.34
CA VAL A 323 -1.96 9.33 -13.01
C VAL A 323 -2.73 10.28 -13.94
N GLU A 324 -2.84 9.97 -15.24
CA GLU A 324 -3.67 10.74 -16.17
C GLU A 324 -5.13 10.83 -15.67
N LEU A 325 -5.72 9.68 -15.30
CA LEU A 325 -7.08 9.63 -14.76
C LEU A 325 -7.20 10.32 -13.39
N LYS A 326 -6.20 10.15 -12.51
CA LYS A 326 -6.15 10.83 -11.22
C LYS A 326 -6.17 12.36 -11.39
N ASN A 327 -5.43 12.89 -12.35
CA ASN A 327 -5.40 14.33 -12.59
C ASN A 327 -6.80 14.89 -12.93
N ARG A 328 -7.63 14.14 -13.66
CA ARG A 328 -9.04 14.52 -13.93
C ARG A 328 -9.87 14.60 -12.64
N LEU A 329 -9.57 13.77 -11.63
CA LEU A 329 -10.28 13.76 -10.35
C LEU A 329 -9.96 14.97 -9.47
N PHE A 330 -8.76 15.52 -9.58
CA PHE A 330 -8.25 16.61 -8.75
C PHE A 330 -8.00 17.90 -9.56
N GLU A 331 -8.57 17.98 -10.73
CA GLU A 331 -8.48 19.17 -11.58
C GLU A 331 -9.37 20.29 -11.04
N GLY A 332 -8.84 21.51 -10.98
CA GLY A 332 -9.61 22.68 -10.57
C GLY A 332 -8.76 23.92 -10.35
N ASN A 333 -9.38 25.10 -10.60
CA ASN A 333 -8.79 26.42 -10.42
C ASN A 333 -8.99 26.98 -9.01
N ILE A 334 -8.91 26.12 -7.99
CA ILE A 334 -9.06 26.51 -6.58
C ILE A 334 -7.75 26.31 -5.82
N SER A 335 -7.49 27.18 -4.84
CA SER A 335 -6.40 26.97 -3.90
C SER A 335 -6.55 25.61 -3.23
N HIS A 336 -5.45 24.90 -3.07
CA HIS A 336 -5.45 23.57 -2.43
C HIS A 336 -6.33 22.53 -3.17
N HIS A 337 -6.44 22.60 -4.51
CA HIS A 337 -7.21 21.64 -5.33
C HIS A 337 -6.94 20.17 -4.98
N LYS A 338 -5.74 19.84 -4.49
CA LYS A 338 -5.34 18.48 -4.05
C LYS A 338 -6.10 17.97 -2.81
N ASP A 339 -6.74 18.85 -2.08
CA ASP A 339 -7.55 18.50 -0.92
C ASP A 339 -9.01 18.19 -1.28
N TYR A 340 -9.40 18.36 -2.56
CA TYR A 340 -10.77 18.19 -3.04
C TYR A 340 -10.81 17.27 -4.25
N ILE A 341 -11.75 16.32 -4.25
CA ILE A 341 -12.00 15.43 -5.38
C ILE A 341 -13.27 15.84 -6.11
N ASN A 342 -13.26 15.79 -7.44
CA ASN A 342 -14.48 15.94 -8.23
C ASN A 342 -15.30 14.64 -8.17
N LEU A 343 -16.33 14.63 -7.36
CA LEU A 343 -17.13 13.45 -7.10
C LEU A 343 -17.87 12.96 -8.36
N GLY A 344 -18.38 13.88 -9.21
CA GLY A 344 -19.07 13.51 -10.45
C GLY A 344 -18.19 12.76 -11.45
N VAL A 345 -16.89 13.13 -11.49
CA VAL A 345 -15.91 12.45 -12.33
C VAL A 345 -15.50 11.09 -11.72
N LEU A 346 -15.51 10.97 -10.37
CA LEU A 346 -15.16 9.72 -9.69
C LEU A 346 -16.29 8.70 -9.74
N ILE A 347 -17.46 9.10 -9.22
CA ILE A 347 -18.68 8.30 -9.11
C ILE A 347 -19.91 9.20 -9.32
N ASN A 348 -20.93 8.70 -9.99
CA ASN A 348 -22.20 9.39 -10.23
C ASN A 348 -23.35 8.38 -10.40
N LYS A 349 -24.59 8.85 -10.37
CA LYS A 349 -25.78 7.99 -10.46
C LYS A 349 -25.93 7.31 -11.82
N GLN A 350 -25.42 7.91 -12.90
CA GLN A 350 -25.43 7.32 -14.24
C GLN A 350 -24.37 6.22 -14.44
N GLN A 351 -23.54 5.91 -13.43
CA GLN A 351 -22.51 4.89 -13.47
C GLN A 351 -21.41 5.16 -14.53
N THR A 352 -21.17 6.43 -14.84
CA THR A 352 -20.17 6.85 -15.85
C THR A 352 -18.85 7.31 -15.24
N GLY A 353 -18.76 7.38 -13.90
CA GLY A 353 -17.55 7.80 -13.19
C GLY A 353 -16.36 6.87 -13.39
N ILE A 354 -15.15 7.42 -13.25
CA ILE A 354 -13.90 6.68 -13.49
C ILE A 354 -13.84 5.41 -12.64
N LEU A 355 -14.10 5.50 -11.33
CA LEU A 355 -14.05 4.33 -10.45
C LEU A 355 -15.07 3.26 -10.88
N GLN A 356 -16.27 3.69 -11.29
CA GLN A 356 -17.35 2.79 -11.72
C GLN A 356 -17.00 2.04 -13.03
N LYS A 357 -16.18 2.64 -13.90
CA LYS A 357 -15.62 1.98 -15.09
C LYS A 357 -14.46 1.04 -14.74
N ILE A 358 -13.65 1.38 -13.73
CA ILE A 358 -12.49 0.58 -13.30
C ILE A 358 -12.91 -0.71 -12.59
N LEU A 359 -13.94 -0.67 -11.74
CA LEU A 359 -14.34 -1.82 -10.92
C LEU A 359 -14.69 -3.09 -11.71
N PRO A 360 -15.47 -3.05 -12.83
CA PRO A 360 -15.72 -4.23 -13.64
C PRO A 360 -14.46 -4.79 -14.30
N ILE A 361 -13.54 -3.92 -14.72
CA ILE A 361 -12.24 -4.31 -15.30
C ILE A 361 -11.40 -5.05 -14.24
N GLU A 362 -11.33 -4.52 -13.04
CA GLU A 362 -10.63 -5.15 -11.92
C GLU A 362 -11.23 -6.52 -11.57
N GLN A 363 -12.57 -6.62 -11.54
CA GLN A 363 -13.25 -7.89 -11.25
C GLN A 363 -12.84 -9.00 -12.22
N GLU A 364 -12.71 -8.70 -13.52
CA GLU A 364 -12.26 -9.67 -14.52
C GLU A 364 -10.80 -10.06 -14.31
N VAL A 365 -9.93 -9.08 -14.03
CA VAL A 365 -8.51 -9.31 -13.73
C VAL A 365 -8.34 -10.19 -12.50
N LEU A 366 -9.05 -9.90 -11.41
CA LEU A 366 -8.99 -10.67 -10.16
C LEU A 366 -9.57 -12.08 -10.33
N SER A 367 -10.71 -12.23 -11.01
CA SER A 367 -11.35 -13.53 -11.24
C SER A 367 -10.43 -14.50 -11.99
N ARG A 368 -9.81 -14.04 -13.09
CA ARG A 368 -8.82 -14.85 -13.83
C ARG A 368 -7.55 -15.06 -13.04
N GLY A 369 -7.08 -14.03 -12.33
CA GLY A 369 -5.92 -14.12 -11.46
C GLY A 369 -6.09 -15.19 -10.38
N ASN A 370 -7.22 -15.21 -9.67
CA ASN A 370 -7.56 -16.22 -8.68
C ASN A 370 -7.56 -17.61 -9.29
N THR A 371 -8.18 -17.78 -10.48
CA THR A 371 -8.22 -19.07 -11.18
C THR A 371 -6.81 -19.60 -11.48
N VAL A 372 -5.91 -18.74 -11.94
CA VAL A 372 -4.53 -19.14 -12.29
C VAL A 372 -3.71 -19.44 -11.05
N ILE A 373 -3.84 -18.63 -9.98
CA ILE A 373 -3.17 -18.85 -8.70
C ILE A 373 -3.62 -20.17 -8.07
N ASP A 374 -4.91 -20.48 -8.07
CA ASP A 374 -5.44 -21.73 -7.54
C ASP A 374 -4.91 -22.96 -8.29
N ARG A 375 -4.80 -22.87 -9.63
CA ARG A 375 -4.20 -23.94 -10.44
C ARG A 375 -2.72 -24.13 -10.10
N MET A 376 -1.98 -23.04 -9.97
CA MET A 376 -0.57 -23.07 -9.62
C MET A 376 -0.33 -23.73 -8.24
N ARG A 377 -1.14 -23.39 -7.25
CA ARG A 377 -1.06 -23.98 -5.90
C ARG A 377 -1.34 -25.48 -5.89
N LYS A 378 -2.22 -25.96 -6.79
CA LYS A 378 -2.55 -27.38 -6.97
C LYS A 378 -1.53 -28.13 -7.82
N ASN A 379 -0.85 -27.45 -8.75
CA ASN A 379 0.03 -28.08 -9.73
C ASN A 379 1.31 -27.23 -9.96
N LYS A 380 2.43 -27.69 -9.46
CA LYS A 380 3.75 -27.03 -9.56
C LYS A 380 4.23 -26.72 -10.99
N LYS A 381 3.58 -27.23 -12.04
CA LYS A 381 3.91 -26.97 -13.46
C LYS A 381 3.19 -25.79 -14.06
N ALA A 382 2.34 -25.10 -13.30
CA ALA A 382 1.46 -24.04 -13.83
C ALA A 382 2.13 -22.65 -13.93
N GLU A 383 3.46 -22.54 -13.79
CA GLU A 383 4.19 -21.27 -13.99
C GLU A 383 3.88 -20.64 -15.36
N ARG A 384 3.84 -21.45 -16.43
CA ARG A 384 3.46 -20.98 -17.76
C ARG A 384 2.04 -20.40 -17.83
N ASP A 385 1.14 -20.84 -16.96
CA ASP A 385 -0.23 -20.30 -16.92
C ASP A 385 -0.24 -18.90 -16.32
N ILE A 386 0.63 -18.62 -15.34
CA ILE A 386 0.83 -17.26 -14.81
C ILE A 386 1.42 -16.35 -15.90
N GLU A 387 2.42 -16.83 -16.66
CA GLU A 387 3.01 -16.04 -17.74
C GLU A 387 2.01 -15.71 -18.84
N LYS A 388 1.14 -16.67 -19.23
CA LYS A 388 0.04 -16.42 -20.18
C LYS A 388 -1.01 -15.46 -19.61
N TYR A 389 -1.27 -15.55 -18.30
CA TYR A 389 -2.15 -14.59 -17.64
C TYR A 389 -1.57 -13.17 -17.70
N TYR A 390 -0.26 -12.99 -17.52
CA TYR A 390 0.39 -11.69 -17.67
C TYR A 390 0.28 -11.15 -19.10
N ASP A 391 0.49 -11.99 -20.11
CA ASP A 391 0.32 -11.61 -21.52
C ASP A 391 -1.14 -11.17 -21.81
N TRP A 392 -2.10 -11.91 -21.28
CA TRP A 392 -3.52 -11.53 -21.39
C TRP A 392 -3.84 -10.23 -20.66
N VAL A 393 -3.31 -10.02 -19.44
CA VAL A 393 -3.51 -8.76 -18.69
C VAL A 393 -2.98 -7.56 -19.49
N ASP A 394 -1.83 -7.70 -20.13
CA ASP A 394 -1.23 -6.65 -20.94
C ASP A 394 -2.15 -6.22 -22.10
N GLU A 395 -2.71 -7.16 -22.82
CA GLU A 395 -3.64 -6.90 -23.94
C GLU A 395 -4.98 -6.36 -23.41
N PHE A 396 -5.58 -7.04 -22.46
CA PHE A 396 -6.88 -6.70 -21.89
C PHE A 396 -6.93 -5.29 -21.29
N LEU A 397 -5.93 -4.92 -20.48
CA LEU A 397 -5.92 -3.61 -19.86
C LEU A 397 -5.63 -2.49 -20.86
N ARG A 398 -4.78 -2.71 -21.87
CA ARG A 398 -4.57 -1.72 -22.94
C ARG A 398 -5.88 -1.42 -23.68
N GLU A 399 -6.65 -2.45 -24.01
CA GLU A 399 -7.96 -2.28 -24.65
C GLU A 399 -8.97 -1.59 -23.71
N ALA A 400 -9.09 -2.07 -22.46
CA ALA A 400 -10.05 -1.55 -21.51
C ALA A 400 -9.83 -0.06 -21.19
N TYR A 401 -8.58 0.35 -20.95
CA TYR A 401 -8.23 1.74 -20.64
C TYR A 401 -8.33 2.69 -21.85
N SER A 402 -8.38 2.18 -23.07
CA SER A 402 -8.66 3.02 -24.24
C SER A 402 -10.11 3.52 -24.31
N LYS A 403 -11.00 2.95 -23.48
CA LYS A 403 -12.43 3.26 -23.43
C LYS A 403 -12.83 4.11 -22.21
N ILE A 404 -11.88 4.47 -21.30
CA ILE A 404 -12.10 5.30 -20.12
C ILE A 404 -11.76 6.77 -20.39
#